data_33ff44b641cace997e2b35778a890025
#
_entry.id   33ff44b641cace997e2b35778a890025
#
_cell.length_a   1.000
_cell.length_b   1.000
_cell.length_c   1.000
_cell.angle_alpha   90.00
_cell.angle_beta   90.00
_cell.angle_gamma   90.00
#
_symmetry.space_group_name_H-M   'P 1'
#
loop_
_entity.id
_entity.type
_entity.pdbx_description
1 polymer ?
#
loop_
_entity_poly.entity_id
_entity_poly.type
_entity_poly.pdbx_seq_one_letter_code
_entity_poly.pdbx_strand_id
1 'polypeptide(L)'
;MALSIPCVLMRAGSSRGPFFLRDWLPAGDEARNQALIGAIGASDPLQLDGLGGGSTLNSKVAIVSRSTQPDCDVDYLFAQVGVGHQSVDTRPNCGNMLSGVVPFAIDQGLIPAQDGTTTARVFNVNTASRVDVTVCTPGGKVTYEGDARIDGVAGTAAPVLLNFLDAWGSVTGQLFPTGRRIDVIDGLEVTCIDAAMPLMMLRATDLGLSGRERPVELDGNQALLARLESLRLQAGLKMGLGDVTHSVVPKPVLVSQGDGPNSITSRYFTPHKCHASHAVTGAIGVATAFSLPGTVASGASMKPGRHDLVVLHPEGQIDVAVDLQGEGQEATVQSAALVRTVRKIMQGILHLPDYVFPPVSLDSDAGASSPGRRPLSKDDIHIIVPTSTGGGNDTMARTLTRKLGPLLGHSVVVDNRAGANGAIASEYVAAAQPDGHTLLFGYIATHGINPALQKLRYDPVADFAPIGLIGYSPTLLVVPAELPVRSVDELIKWLRESHARLSYASAGEGTVPHFAAELFNQTVVTSTSTNCTLRAKFVSYPFKYGFAVIIQATH
;
A
#
# COMPACT_ATOMS: atom_id res chain seq x y z
N MET A 1 5.39 7.80 -22.17
CA MET A 1 4.13 8.05 -21.42
C MET A 1 4.46 7.92 -19.97
N ALA A 2 4.05 8.89 -19.15
CA ALA A 2 4.17 8.78 -17.70
C ALA A 2 3.54 7.47 -17.22
N LEU A 3 4.24 6.71 -16.38
CA LEU A 3 3.69 5.52 -15.75
C LEU A 3 2.58 5.95 -14.78
N SER A 4 1.42 5.31 -14.89
CA SER A 4 0.28 5.56 -14.00
C SER A 4 -0.03 4.29 -13.23
N ILE A 5 -0.02 4.37 -11.90
CA ILE A 5 -0.21 3.23 -11.02
C ILE A 5 -1.38 3.44 -10.06
N PRO A 6 -2.19 2.42 -9.75
CA PRO A 6 -3.19 2.52 -8.69
C PRO A 6 -2.51 2.82 -7.36
N CYS A 7 -3.17 3.62 -6.50
CA CYS A 7 -2.61 4.03 -5.23
C CYS A 7 -3.72 4.23 -4.20
N VAL A 8 -3.46 3.83 -2.95
CA VAL A 8 -4.28 4.17 -1.79
C VAL A 8 -3.42 4.95 -0.81
N LEU A 9 -3.75 6.22 -0.58
CA LEU A 9 -3.07 7.03 0.44
C LEU A 9 -3.77 6.84 1.78
N MET A 10 -3.01 6.42 2.78
CA MET A 10 -3.54 6.19 4.13
C MET A 10 -2.69 6.88 5.19
N ARG A 11 -3.35 7.32 6.27
CA ARG A 11 -2.71 7.49 7.57
C ARG A 11 -2.75 6.14 8.29
N ALA A 12 -1.63 5.69 8.77
CA ALA A 12 -1.49 4.46 9.54
C ALA A 12 -0.65 4.75 10.79
N GLY A 13 -1.26 4.63 11.97
CA GLY A 13 -0.70 5.17 13.20
C GLY A 13 -0.42 6.67 13.07
N SER A 14 0.76 7.13 13.50
CA SER A 14 1.23 8.51 13.35
C SER A 14 2.02 8.73 12.04
N SER A 15 1.98 7.80 11.10
CA SER A 15 2.61 7.90 9.78
C SER A 15 1.56 8.04 8.67
N ARG A 16 1.99 8.59 7.53
CA ARG A 16 1.17 8.69 6.31
C ARG A 16 1.99 8.24 5.11
N GLY A 17 1.36 7.51 4.20
CA GLY A 17 2.00 7.12 2.95
C GLY A 17 1.10 6.34 2.02
N PRO A 18 1.54 6.14 0.77
CA PRO A 18 0.84 5.29 -0.18
C PRO A 18 0.98 3.81 0.17
N PHE A 19 -0.10 3.08 -0.09
CA PHE A 19 -0.20 1.64 -0.05
C PHE A 19 -0.39 1.14 -1.49
N PHE A 20 0.39 0.14 -1.86
CA PHE A 20 0.34 -0.49 -3.17
C PHE A 20 0.16 -2.00 -3.05
N LEU A 21 -0.62 -2.60 -3.96
CA LEU A 21 -0.44 -4.02 -4.23
C LEU A 21 0.91 -4.22 -4.94
N ARG A 22 1.58 -5.33 -4.64
CA ARG A 22 2.87 -5.66 -5.29
C ARG A 22 2.75 -5.66 -6.82
N ASP A 23 1.62 -6.14 -7.34
CA ASP A 23 1.37 -6.26 -8.77
C ASP A 23 1.05 -4.91 -9.46
N TRP A 24 0.81 -3.85 -8.69
CA TRP A 24 0.66 -2.50 -9.24
C TRP A 24 2.00 -1.84 -9.57
N LEU A 25 3.08 -2.35 -8.97
CA LEU A 25 4.42 -1.80 -9.10
C LEU A 25 5.23 -2.58 -10.15
N PRO A 26 6.19 -1.92 -10.81
CA PRO A 26 7.08 -2.59 -11.74
C PRO A 26 7.79 -3.80 -11.13
N ALA A 27 8.06 -4.80 -11.96
CA ALA A 27 8.85 -5.96 -11.57
C ALA A 27 10.32 -5.57 -11.34
N GLY A 28 10.98 -6.30 -10.42
CA GLY A 28 12.37 -6.03 -10.04
C GLY A 28 12.52 -4.88 -9.03
N ASP A 29 13.58 -4.96 -8.23
CA ASP A 29 13.77 -4.04 -7.11
C ASP A 29 14.14 -2.63 -7.57
N GLU A 30 14.96 -2.51 -8.60
CA GLU A 30 15.41 -1.22 -9.11
C GLU A 30 14.25 -0.42 -9.73
N ALA A 31 13.48 -1.02 -10.64
CA ALA A 31 12.32 -0.37 -11.26
C ALA A 31 11.24 -0.03 -10.23
N ARG A 32 10.98 -0.93 -9.26
CA ARG A 32 10.11 -0.64 -8.12
C ARG A 32 10.60 0.57 -7.35
N ASN A 33 11.88 0.61 -6.98
CA ASN A 33 12.44 1.69 -6.18
C ASN A 33 12.39 3.03 -6.92
N GLN A 34 12.62 3.05 -8.23
CA GLN A 34 12.45 4.25 -9.07
C GLN A 34 10.97 4.73 -9.04
N ALA A 35 10.01 3.81 -9.16
CA ALA A 35 8.59 4.15 -9.03
C ALA A 35 8.26 4.75 -7.65
N LEU A 36 8.82 4.22 -6.56
CA LEU A 36 8.62 4.74 -5.20
C LEU A 36 9.26 6.13 -5.01
N ILE A 37 10.44 6.37 -5.59
CA ILE A 37 11.11 7.68 -5.59
C ILE A 37 10.21 8.73 -6.26
N GLY A 38 9.67 8.41 -7.44
CA GLY A 38 8.74 9.29 -8.14
C GLY A 38 7.40 9.45 -7.40
N ALA A 39 6.86 8.36 -6.84
CA ALA A 39 5.60 8.40 -6.09
C ALA A 39 5.65 9.32 -4.87
N ILE A 40 6.78 9.38 -4.20
CA ILE A 40 6.99 10.22 -3.01
C ILE A 40 7.47 11.62 -3.39
N GLY A 41 8.10 11.81 -4.56
CA GLY A 41 8.75 13.06 -4.94
C GLY A 41 10.10 13.25 -4.25
N ALA A 42 10.88 12.17 -4.08
CA ALA A 42 12.05 12.12 -3.21
C ALA A 42 13.20 13.06 -3.61
N SER A 43 13.24 13.51 -4.85
CA SER A 43 14.28 14.42 -5.37
C SER A 43 14.23 15.82 -4.75
N ASP A 44 13.06 16.21 -4.24
CA ASP A 44 12.80 17.50 -3.61
C ASP A 44 12.66 17.33 -2.10
N PRO A 45 13.35 18.13 -1.25
CA PRO A 45 13.18 18.11 0.20
C PRO A 45 11.75 18.36 0.68
N LEU A 46 10.96 19.13 -0.07
CA LEU A 46 9.55 19.39 0.24
C LEU A 46 8.61 18.33 -0.37
N GLN A 47 9.11 17.52 -1.31
CA GLN A 47 8.35 16.45 -1.99
C GLN A 47 7.07 16.95 -2.67
N LEU A 48 7.14 18.15 -3.27
CA LEU A 48 5.99 18.83 -3.88
C LEU A 48 5.45 18.08 -5.10
N ASP A 49 6.32 17.37 -5.81
CA ASP A 49 5.99 16.63 -7.03
C ASP A 49 5.62 15.15 -6.74
N GLY A 50 5.13 14.87 -5.52
CA GLY A 50 4.75 13.53 -5.10
C GLY A 50 3.79 13.50 -3.93
N LEU A 51 3.57 12.29 -3.38
CA LEU A 51 2.68 12.06 -2.25
C LEU A 51 3.36 12.26 -0.88
N GLY A 52 4.63 12.57 -0.87
CA GLY A 52 5.37 12.84 0.35
C GLY A 52 4.93 14.12 1.06
N GLY A 53 5.62 14.52 2.09
CA GLY A 53 5.33 15.73 2.85
C GLY A 53 6.57 16.31 3.51
N GLY A 54 7.74 16.13 2.89
CA GLY A 54 9.00 16.70 3.33
C GLY A 54 9.51 16.19 4.69
N SER A 55 9.00 15.05 5.17
CA SER A 55 9.44 14.45 6.43
C SER A 55 9.51 12.92 6.35
N THR A 56 10.29 12.31 7.23
CA THR A 56 10.40 10.85 7.31
C THR A 56 9.10 10.16 7.70
N LEU A 57 8.16 10.87 8.35
CA LEU A 57 6.84 10.34 8.71
C LEU A 57 5.89 10.24 7.50
N ASN A 58 6.12 11.05 6.48
CA ASN A 58 5.28 11.14 5.28
C ASN A 58 5.95 10.57 4.03
N SER A 59 7.18 10.05 4.14
CA SER A 59 7.95 9.44 3.04
C SER A 59 8.05 7.93 3.19
N LYS A 60 6.93 7.30 3.56
CA LYS A 60 6.80 5.88 3.86
C LYS A 60 5.87 5.21 2.87
N VAL A 61 6.22 3.99 2.49
CA VAL A 61 5.43 3.19 1.55
C VAL A 61 5.16 1.81 2.14
N ALA A 62 3.95 1.31 1.95
CA ALA A 62 3.57 -0.06 2.23
C ALA A 62 3.29 -0.81 0.91
N ILE A 63 3.91 -1.96 0.72
CA ILE A 63 3.69 -2.84 -0.42
C ILE A 63 3.12 -4.14 0.12
N VAL A 64 1.96 -4.54 -0.39
CA VAL A 64 1.17 -5.66 0.13
C VAL A 64 0.90 -6.66 -0.99
N SER A 65 1.00 -7.95 -0.67
CA SER A 65 0.63 -9.06 -1.57
C SER A 65 0.01 -10.20 -0.78
N ARG A 66 -0.62 -11.16 -1.45
CA ARG A 66 -0.94 -12.44 -0.81
C ARG A 66 0.33 -13.10 -0.33
N SER A 67 0.28 -13.72 0.84
CA SER A 67 1.45 -14.41 1.36
C SER A 67 1.69 -15.74 0.66
N THR A 68 2.97 -16.07 0.47
CA THR A 68 3.43 -17.40 0.09
C THR A 68 3.98 -18.18 1.29
N GLN A 69 4.03 -17.54 2.47
CA GLN A 69 4.45 -18.17 3.70
C GLN A 69 3.31 -19.03 4.27
N PRO A 70 3.60 -20.25 4.75
CA PRO A 70 2.62 -21.03 5.47
C PRO A 70 2.13 -20.23 6.69
N ASP A 71 0.85 -20.34 7.00
CA ASP A 71 0.19 -19.69 8.14
C ASP A 71 0.12 -18.15 8.10
N CYS A 72 0.39 -17.51 6.94
CA CYS A 72 0.23 -16.08 6.76
C CYS A 72 -0.76 -15.75 5.65
N ASP A 73 -1.56 -14.71 5.84
CA ASP A 73 -2.57 -14.26 4.88
C ASP A 73 -1.97 -13.32 3.83
N VAL A 74 -1.13 -12.39 4.28
CA VAL A 74 -0.51 -11.37 3.43
C VAL A 74 0.94 -11.11 3.80
N ASP A 75 1.73 -10.75 2.78
CA ASP A 75 3.08 -10.20 2.94
C ASP A 75 3.02 -8.68 2.98
N TYR A 76 3.83 -8.11 3.84
CA TYR A 76 4.03 -6.67 3.97
C TYR A 76 5.50 -6.34 3.82
N LEU A 77 5.84 -5.58 2.78
CA LEU A 77 7.16 -4.97 2.60
C LEU A 77 7.05 -3.47 2.85
N PHE A 78 7.79 -2.98 3.84
CA PHE A 78 7.95 -1.57 4.13
C PHE A 78 9.10 -0.98 3.33
N ALA A 79 8.91 0.25 2.82
CA ALA A 79 9.97 1.02 2.21
C ALA A 79 10.00 2.44 2.79
N GLN A 80 11.17 2.85 3.29
CA GLN A 80 11.45 4.24 3.64
C GLN A 80 12.09 4.93 2.45
N VAL A 81 11.43 5.96 1.94
CA VAL A 81 11.95 6.76 0.82
C VAL A 81 12.69 7.97 1.38
N GLY A 82 13.77 8.36 0.73
CA GLY A 82 14.59 9.51 1.13
C GLY A 82 13.83 10.84 1.06
N VAL A 83 14.26 11.80 1.86
CA VAL A 83 13.77 13.19 1.83
C VAL A 83 14.87 14.06 1.24
N GLY A 84 14.66 14.59 0.04
CA GLY A 84 15.66 15.39 -0.68
C GLY A 84 16.79 14.57 -1.33
N HIS A 85 16.65 13.24 -1.37
CA HIS A 85 17.61 12.37 -2.05
C HIS A 85 16.93 11.08 -2.56
N GLN A 86 17.36 10.63 -3.72
CA GLN A 86 16.78 9.49 -4.44
C GLN A 86 17.26 8.16 -3.85
N SER A 87 16.72 7.77 -2.71
CA SER A 87 17.03 6.50 -2.06
C SER A 87 15.78 5.82 -1.54
N VAL A 88 15.80 4.50 -1.55
CA VAL A 88 14.78 3.63 -0.95
C VAL A 88 15.46 2.64 -0.03
N ASP A 89 15.10 2.63 1.24
CA ASP A 89 15.60 1.67 2.21
C ASP A 89 14.48 0.72 2.63
N THR A 90 14.66 -0.56 2.32
CA THR A 90 13.74 -1.65 2.67
C THR A 90 14.26 -2.53 3.82
N ARG A 91 15.34 -2.13 4.50
CA ARG A 91 15.85 -2.87 5.67
C ARG A 91 15.07 -2.58 6.96
N PRO A 92 14.62 -1.33 7.22
CA PRO A 92 13.89 -1.05 8.45
C PRO A 92 12.45 -1.58 8.36
N ASN A 93 11.85 -1.76 9.53
CA ASN A 93 10.42 -2.05 9.67
C ASN A 93 9.66 -0.79 10.12
N CYS A 94 8.35 -0.75 9.87
CA CYS A 94 7.47 0.31 10.37
C CYS A 94 6.14 -0.23 10.88
N GLY A 95 6.03 -0.37 12.20
CA GLY A 95 4.78 -0.83 12.84
C GLY A 95 3.59 0.14 12.65
N ASN A 96 3.83 1.43 12.47
CA ASN A 96 2.75 2.36 12.13
C ASN A 96 2.15 2.02 10.76
N MET A 97 2.98 1.88 9.71
CA MET A 97 2.48 1.51 8.37
C MET A 97 1.85 0.12 8.36
N LEU A 98 2.38 -0.82 9.16
CA LEU A 98 1.83 -2.17 9.32
C LEU A 98 0.34 -2.14 9.73
N SER A 99 -0.08 -1.19 10.59
CA SER A 99 -1.47 -1.10 11.02
C SER A 99 -2.47 -0.88 9.89
N GLY A 100 -2.02 -0.32 8.76
CA GLY A 100 -2.85 -0.12 7.56
C GLY A 100 -2.93 -1.32 6.63
N VAL A 101 -2.11 -2.37 6.84
CA VAL A 101 -1.96 -3.49 5.90
C VAL A 101 -3.24 -4.31 5.78
N VAL A 102 -3.82 -4.75 6.90
CA VAL A 102 -5.04 -5.58 6.88
C VAL A 102 -6.27 -4.79 6.42
N PRO A 103 -6.54 -3.55 6.89
CA PRO A 103 -7.59 -2.74 6.29
C PRO A 103 -7.45 -2.56 4.78
N PHE A 104 -6.24 -2.28 4.30
CA PHE A 104 -5.95 -2.18 2.88
C PHE A 104 -6.18 -3.51 2.14
N ALA A 105 -5.69 -4.62 2.68
CA ALA A 105 -5.81 -5.95 2.06
C ALA A 105 -7.28 -6.39 1.92
N ILE A 106 -8.12 -6.10 2.92
CA ILE A 106 -9.56 -6.35 2.87
C ILE A 106 -10.22 -5.47 1.79
N ASP A 107 -9.95 -4.17 1.80
CA ASP A 107 -10.50 -3.22 0.82
C ASP A 107 -10.10 -3.56 -0.63
N GLN A 108 -8.93 -4.16 -0.84
CA GLN A 108 -8.46 -4.61 -2.16
C GLN A 108 -8.82 -6.08 -2.48
N GLY A 109 -9.57 -6.77 -1.61
CA GLY A 109 -10.05 -8.14 -1.86
C GLY A 109 -8.97 -9.23 -1.74
N LEU A 110 -7.84 -8.95 -1.08
CA LEU A 110 -6.83 -9.97 -0.77
C LEU A 110 -7.29 -10.89 0.36
N ILE A 111 -8.01 -10.36 1.34
CA ILE A 111 -8.50 -11.07 2.51
C ILE A 111 -10.03 -10.93 2.58
N PRO A 112 -10.79 -12.02 2.79
CA PRO A 112 -12.21 -11.92 3.08
C PRO A 112 -12.43 -11.33 4.48
N ALA A 113 -13.36 -10.38 4.61
CA ALA A 113 -13.75 -9.86 5.92
C ALA A 113 -14.77 -10.77 6.59
N GLN A 114 -14.66 -10.91 7.91
CA GLN A 114 -15.67 -11.50 8.79
C GLN A 114 -16.57 -10.40 9.36
N ASP A 115 -17.79 -10.73 9.78
CA ASP A 115 -18.64 -9.76 10.47
C ASP A 115 -18.13 -9.47 11.88
N GLY A 116 -18.16 -8.21 12.27
CA GLY A 116 -17.69 -7.72 13.57
C GLY A 116 -16.21 -7.39 13.60
N THR A 117 -15.34 -8.39 13.58
CA THR A 117 -13.88 -8.21 13.56
C THR A 117 -13.20 -9.22 12.64
N THR A 118 -12.13 -8.79 11.99
CA THR A 118 -11.28 -9.67 11.16
C THR A 118 -9.86 -9.63 11.70
N THR A 119 -9.30 -10.80 11.97
CA THR A 119 -7.88 -10.96 12.29
C THR A 119 -7.18 -11.64 11.13
N ALA A 120 -6.08 -11.06 10.68
CA ALA A 120 -5.24 -11.65 9.65
C ALA A 120 -3.78 -11.64 10.09
N ARG A 121 -3.06 -12.69 9.71
CA ARG A 121 -1.64 -12.82 9.98
C ARG A 121 -0.82 -12.22 8.85
N VAL A 122 -0.06 -11.21 9.19
CA VAL A 122 0.84 -10.50 8.28
C VAL A 122 2.26 -11.03 8.45
N PHE A 123 2.87 -11.45 7.34
CA PHE A 123 4.30 -11.71 7.28
C PHE A 123 5.02 -10.40 6.94
N ASN A 124 5.84 -9.93 7.85
CA ASN A 124 6.68 -8.76 7.63
C ASN A 124 7.97 -9.18 6.92
N VAL A 125 8.07 -8.85 5.64
CA VAL A 125 9.20 -9.23 4.78
C VAL A 125 10.53 -8.61 5.26
N ASN A 126 10.48 -7.40 5.83
CA ASN A 126 11.68 -6.69 6.29
C ASN A 126 12.38 -7.40 7.46
N THR A 127 11.63 -8.06 8.32
CA THR A 127 12.12 -8.67 9.57
C THR A 127 11.86 -10.16 9.67
N ALA A 128 11.28 -10.76 8.63
CA ALA A 128 10.85 -12.18 8.60
C ALA A 128 9.99 -12.57 9.83
N SER A 129 9.16 -11.64 10.33
CA SER A 129 8.36 -11.82 11.54
C SER A 129 6.86 -11.80 11.24
N ARG A 130 6.09 -12.49 12.09
CA ARG A 130 4.63 -12.57 11.98
C ARG A 130 3.96 -11.61 12.97
N VAL A 131 2.91 -10.96 12.50
CA VAL A 131 2.10 -10.05 13.31
C VAL A 131 0.62 -10.34 13.05
N ASP A 132 -0.13 -10.67 14.09
CA ASP A 132 -1.58 -10.76 13.98
C ASP A 132 -2.17 -9.36 14.08
N VAL A 133 -2.93 -8.98 13.05
CA VAL A 133 -3.55 -7.65 12.95
C VAL A 133 -5.06 -7.84 12.97
N THR A 134 -5.71 -7.28 14.00
CA THR A 134 -7.17 -7.34 14.16
C THR A 134 -7.78 -5.98 13.86
N VAL A 135 -8.82 -5.96 13.01
CA VAL A 135 -9.52 -4.76 12.57
C VAL A 135 -11.04 -4.89 12.77
N CYS A 136 -11.73 -3.78 12.95
CA CYS A 136 -13.18 -3.74 13.03
C CYS A 136 -13.80 -3.85 11.62
N THR A 137 -14.69 -4.83 11.43
CA THR A 137 -15.32 -5.13 10.15
C THR A 137 -16.83 -5.40 10.28
N PRO A 138 -17.61 -4.44 10.83
CA PRO A 138 -19.05 -4.60 10.94
C PRO A 138 -19.69 -4.78 9.57
N GLY A 139 -20.58 -5.76 9.43
CA GLY A 139 -21.21 -6.11 8.15
C GLY A 139 -20.23 -6.61 7.09
N GLY A 140 -19.07 -7.14 7.48
CA GLY A 140 -18.03 -7.65 6.57
C GLY A 140 -17.29 -6.56 5.79
N LYS A 141 -17.24 -5.33 6.30
CA LYS A 141 -16.53 -4.19 5.66
C LYS A 141 -15.66 -3.47 6.68
N VAL A 142 -14.48 -3.02 6.24
CA VAL A 142 -13.60 -2.23 7.10
C VAL A 142 -14.30 -0.94 7.51
N THR A 143 -14.33 -0.66 8.82
CA THR A 143 -14.69 0.66 9.32
C THR A 143 -13.44 1.43 9.71
N TYR A 144 -13.40 2.71 9.33
CA TYR A 144 -12.34 3.65 9.71
C TYR A 144 -12.79 4.61 10.80
N GLU A 145 -14.10 4.69 11.07
CA GLU A 145 -14.67 5.53 12.11
C GLU A 145 -14.79 4.76 13.43
N GLY A 146 -14.47 5.42 14.54
CA GLY A 146 -14.50 4.86 15.88
C GLY A 146 -14.00 5.87 16.91
N ASP A 147 -13.88 5.44 18.14
CA ASP A 147 -13.59 6.26 19.34
C ASP A 147 -12.15 6.08 19.87
N ALA A 148 -11.37 5.16 19.29
CA ALA A 148 -9.99 4.94 19.73
C ALA A 148 -9.11 6.15 19.39
N ARG A 149 -8.29 6.54 20.37
CA ARG A 149 -7.35 7.66 20.26
C ARG A 149 -5.92 7.16 20.38
N ILE A 150 -5.02 7.72 19.61
CA ILE A 150 -3.57 7.53 19.74
C ILE A 150 -2.89 8.89 19.79
N ASP A 151 -1.88 9.02 20.61
CA ASP A 151 -1.15 10.27 20.75
C ASP A 151 -0.32 10.60 19.50
N GLY A 152 -0.17 11.89 19.22
CA GLY A 152 0.43 12.40 17.99
C GLY A 152 -0.51 12.40 16.77
N VAL A 153 -1.80 12.07 16.97
CA VAL A 153 -2.84 12.10 15.92
C VAL A 153 -4.09 12.81 16.42
N ALA A 154 -4.54 13.81 15.70
CA ALA A 154 -5.78 14.52 16.04
C ALA A 154 -7.02 13.63 15.77
N GLY A 155 -8.00 13.71 16.68
CA GLY A 155 -9.27 12.99 16.56
C GLY A 155 -9.21 11.52 16.97
N THR A 156 -10.25 10.80 16.56
CA THR A 156 -10.45 9.36 16.88
C THR A 156 -10.67 8.57 15.59
N ALA A 157 -10.52 7.25 15.65
CA ALA A 157 -10.82 6.32 14.55
C ALA A 157 -11.05 4.91 15.11
N ALA A 158 -11.42 3.96 14.25
CA ALA A 158 -11.55 2.56 14.64
C ALA A 158 -10.19 1.99 15.12
N PRO A 159 -10.18 1.20 16.21
CA PRO A 159 -8.97 0.58 16.70
C PRO A 159 -8.48 -0.53 15.75
N VAL A 160 -7.16 -0.60 15.60
CA VAL A 160 -6.43 -1.70 14.98
C VAL A 160 -5.48 -2.28 16.02
N LEU A 161 -5.65 -3.54 16.39
CA LEU A 161 -4.77 -4.22 17.32
C LEU A 161 -3.64 -4.89 16.56
N LEU A 162 -2.40 -4.59 16.94
CA LEU A 162 -1.20 -5.24 16.44
C LEU A 162 -0.64 -6.16 17.54
N ASN A 163 -0.54 -7.44 17.27
CA ASN A 163 0.03 -8.43 18.18
C ASN A 163 1.26 -9.07 17.55
N PHE A 164 2.44 -8.71 18.06
CA PHE A 164 3.73 -9.16 17.56
C PHE A 164 4.08 -10.51 18.21
N LEU A 165 4.27 -11.54 17.38
CA LEU A 165 4.52 -12.93 17.81
C LEU A 165 6.02 -13.29 17.78
N ASP A 166 6.73 -12.86 16.74
CA ASP A 166 8.12 -13.24 16.47
C ASP A 166 9.05 -12.02 16.44
N ALA A 167 8.83 -11.07 17.35
CA ALA A 167 9.57 -9.81 17.33
C ALA A 167 10.99 -9.91 17.91
N TRP A 168 11.34 -11.04 18.50
CA TRP A 168 12.55 -11.22 19.30
C TRP A 168 13.70 -11.75 18.46
N GLY A 169 14.76 -10.93 18.31
CA GLY A 169 15.91 -11.27 17.49
C GLY A 169 15.66 -11.27 15.99
N SER A 170 14.69 -10.49 15.53
CA SER A 170 14.25 -10.51 14.14
C SER A 170 15.31 -10.08 13.12
N VAL A 171 16.32 -9.32 13.54
CA VAL A 171 17.42 -8.87 12.67
C VAL A 171 18.74 -9.56 13.02
N THR A 172 19.01 -9.78 14.30
CA THR A 172 20.29 -10.29 14.80
C THR A 172 20.25 -11.76 15.19
N GLY A 173 19.08 -12.39 15.19
CA GLY A 173 18.85 -13.78 15.59
C GLY A 173 18.66 -13.99 17.10
N GLN A 174 18.88 -12.96 17.92
CA GLN A 174 18.75 -13.07 19.39
C GLN A 174 18.17 -11.80 20.00
N LEU A 175 17.31 -11.93 21.03
CA LEU A 175 16.76 -10.81 21.76
C LEU A 175 17.87 -9.90 22.34
N PHE A 176 18.91 -10.48 22.90
CA PHE A 176 20.12 -9.78 23.37
C PHE A 176 21.30 -10.22 22.51
N PRO A 177 21.60 -9.48 21.41
CA PRO A 177 22.60 -9.91 20.42
C PRO A 177 24.03 -10.05 20.98
N THR A 178 24.34 -9.35 22.07
CA THR A 178 25.64 -9.45 22.77
C THR A 178 25.71 -10.59 23.77
N GLY A 179 24.59 -11.32 23.97
CA GLY A 179 24.45 -12.33 25.03
C GLY A 179 24.31 -11.73 26.44
N ARG A 180 24.23 -10.40 26.57
CA ARG A 180 24.17 -9.67 27.84
C ARG A 180 23.01 -8.70 27.86
N ARG A 181 22.40 -8.48 29.03
CA ARG A 181 21.37 -7.49 29.24
C ARG A 181 21.93 -6.07 29.43
N ILE A 182 23.18 -5.98 29.92
CA ILE A 182 23.97 -4.75 30.00
C ILE A 182 25.35 -4.98 29.40
N ASP A 183 25.76 -4.13 28.52
CA ASP A 183 27.11 -3.96 28.00
C ASP A 183 27.70 -2.64 28.52
N VAL A 184 29.03 -2.51 28.45
CA VAL A 184 29.73 -1.24 28.68
C VAL A 184 30.32 -0.80 27.35
N ILE A 185 29.98 0.43 26.93
CA ILE A 185 30.51 1.11 25.73
C ILE A 185 31.00 2.49 26.13
N ASP A 186 32.27 2.77 25.94
CA ASP A 186 32.92 4.03 26.33
C ASP A 186 32.62 4.45 27.79
N GLY A 187 32.60 3.48 28.70
CA GLY A 187 32.36 3.70 30.14
C GLY A 187 30.89 3.86 30.51
N LEU A 188 29.95 3.78 29.57
CA LEU A 188 28.50 3.86 29.81
C LEU A 188 27.83 2.49 29.77
N GLU A 189 26.89 2.26 30.66
CA GLU A 189 26.04 1.07 30.62
C GLU A 189 25.00 1.20 29.50
N VAL A 190 24.92 0.18 28.66
CA VAL A 190 24.06 0.14 27.48
C VAL A 190 23.33 -1.19 27.42
N THR A 191 22.04 -1.18 27.09
CA THR A 191 21.32 -2.38 26.69
C THR A 191 21.21 -2.44 25.16
N CYS A 192 21.85 -3.45 24.57
CA CYS A 192 21.70 -3.79 23.16
C CYS A 192 20.60 -4.85 23.02
N ILE A 193 19.47 -4.51 22.45
CA ILE A 193 18.30 -5.40 22.35
C ILE A 193 17.74 -5.39 20.92
N ASP A 194 17.33 -6.56 20.43
CA ASP A 194 16.60 -6.72 19.18
C ASP A 194 15.18 -7.24 19.47
N ALA A 195 14.26 -6.30 19.73
CA ALA A 195 12.85 -6.58 19.95
C ALA A 195 12.03 -5.75 18.94
N ALA A 196 11.56 -6.39 17.89
CA ALA A 196 10.94 -5.82 16.70
C ALA A 196 11.86 -4.86 15.91
N MET A 197 13.00 -4.47 16.47
CA MET A 197 14.05 -3.64 15.86
C MET A 197 15.28 -3.60 16.77
N PRO A 198 16.50 -3.62 16.21
CA PRO A 198 17.71 -3.40 16.99
C PRO A 198 17.76 -2.01 17.62
N LEU A 199 17.88 -1.97 18.94
CA LEU A 199 17.96 -0.75 19.74
C LEU A 199 19.25 -0.76 20.57
N MET A 200 19.82 0.43 20.76
CA MET A 200 20.86 0.76 21.72
C MET A 200 20.24 1.69 22.77
N MET A 201 20.02 1.20 23.98
CA MET A 201 19.38 1.95 25.05
C MET A 201 20.38 2.43 26.09
N LEU A 202 20.22 3.68 26.55
CA LEU A 202 21.00 4.29 27.62
C LEU A 202 20.08 5.02 28.60
N ARG A 203 20.50 5.14 29.85
CA ARG A 203 19.82 6.05 30.78
C ARG A 203 20.14 7.50 30.37
N ALA A 204 19.12 8.34 30.32
CA ALA A 204 19.31 9.77 30.00
C ALA A 204 20.25 10.46 31.01
N THR A 205 20.16 10.07 32.29
CA THR A 205 21.00 10.58 33.37
C THR A 205 22.50 10.35 33.18
N ASP A 206 22.87 9.23 32.48
CA ASP A 206 24.29 8.92 32.21
C ASP A 206 24.91 9.87 31.18
N LEU A 207 24.06 10.62 30.47
CA LEU A 207 24.47 11.70 29.54
C LEU A 207 24.13 13.11 30.08
N GLY A 208 23.78 13.22 31.37
CA GLY A 208 23.45 14.49 32.00
C GLY A 208 22.11 15.08 31.60
N LEU A 209 21.19 14.22 31.11
CA LEU A 209 19.84 14.60 30.64
C LEU A 209 18.77 14.12 31.62
N SER A 210 17.63 14.80 31.61
CA SER A 210 16.43 14.39 32.36
C SER A 210 15.65 13.25 31.70
N GLY A 211 15.79 13.09 30.38
CA GLY A 211 14.99 12.22 29.54
C GLY A 211 13.63 12.81 29.16
N ARG A 212 13.37 14.08 29.54
CA ARG A 212 12.12 14.79 29.24
C ARG A 212 12.32 15.96 28.28
N GLU A 213 13.52 16.15 27.75
CA GLU A 213 13.85 17.17 26.76
C GLU A 213 12.94 17.05 25.53
N ARG A 214 12.62 18.21 24.94
CA ARG A 214 11.87 18.26 23.68
C ARG A 214 12.76 17.84 22.49
N PRO A 215 12.20 17.28 21.44
CA PRO A 215 12.99 16.87 20.26
C PRO A 215 13.87 17.98 19.70
N VAL A 216 13.38 19.22 19.64
CA VAL A 216 14.14 20.37 19.14
C VAL A 216 15.37 20.68 20.00
N GLU A 217 15.30 20.47 21.30
CA GLU A 217 16.42 20.69 22.23
C GLU A 217 17.49 19.60 22.05
N LEU A 218 17.07 18.35 21.85
CA LEU A 218 17.96 17.21 21.58
C LEU A 218 18.61 17.34 20.20
N ASP A 219 17.84 17.71 19.18
CA ASP A 219 18.34 17.90 17.80
C ASP A 219 19.32 19.08 17.69
N GLY A 220 19.16 20.11 18.53
CA GLY A 220 20.09 21.25 18.64
C GLY A 220 21.40 20.90 19.35
N ASN A 221 21.46 19.81 20.11
CA ASN A 221 22.65 19.41 20.86
C ASN A 221 23.58 18.54 20.02
N GLN A 222 24.44 19.20 19.23
CA GLN A 222 25.39 18.52 18.33
C GLN A 222 26.37 17.62 19.06
N ALA A 223 26.81 17.99 20.28
CA ALA A 223 27.71 17.16 21.10
C ALA A 223 27.03 15.85 21.51
N LEU A 224 25.76 15.90 21.92
CA LEU A 224 24.96 14.74 22.23
C LEU A 224 24.80 13.82 21.01
N LEU A 225 24.42 14.40 19.86
CA LEU A 225 24.22 13.62 18.63
C LEU A 225 25.51 12.93 18.18
N ALA A 226 26.64 13.62 18.23
CA ALA A 226 27.95 13.03 17.93
C ALA A 226 28.31 11.91 18.91
N ARG A 227 28.03 12.10 20.21
CA ARG A 227 28.25 11.07 21.24
C ARG A 227 27.36 9.84 21.01
N LEU A 228 26.09 10.03 20.76
CA LEU A 228 25.14 8.94 20.46
C LEU A 228 25.56 8.17 19.21
N GLU A 229 26.02 8.85 18.17
CA GLU A 229 26.49 8.21 16.94
C GLU A 229 27.74 7.36 17.21
N SER A 230 28.72 7.88 17.94
CA SER A 230 29.92 7.12 18.33
C SER A 230 29.56 5.83 19.09
N LEU A 231 28.62 5.91 20.05
CA LEU A 231 28.14 4.75 20.80
C LEU A 231 27.36 3.78 19.91
N ARG A 232 26.55 4.29 19.00
CA ARG A 232 25.75 3.50 18.07
C ARG A 232 26.60 2.65 17.13
N LEU A 233 27.68 3.22 16.60
CA LEU A 233 28.62 2.50 15.73
C LEU A 233 29.27 1.33 16.47
N GLN A 234 29.71 1.56 17.72
CA GLN A 234 30.30 0.50 18.56
C GLN A 234 29.25 -0.55 18.95
N ALA A 235 28.02 -0.13 19.28
CA ALA A 235 26.92 -1.06 19.57
C ALA A 235 26.60 -1.93 18.35
N GLY A 236 26.58 -1.36 17.14
CA GLY A 236 26.37 -2.11 15.91
C GLY A 236 27.37 -3.25 15.71
N LEU A 237 28.64 -2.97 15.94
CA LEU A 237 29.69 -4.01 15.89
C LEU A 237 29.47 -5.10 16.96
N LYS A 238 29.17 -4.72 18.21
CA LYS A 238 28.89 -5.67 19.29
C LYS A 238 27.65 -6.53 19.05
N MET A 239 26.63 -5.97 18.39
CA MET A 239 25.39 -6.67 18.02
C MET A 239 25.54 -7.59 16.78
N GLY A 240 26.72 -7.65 16.17
CA GLY A 240 26.96 -8.44 14.96
C GLY A 240 26.37 -7.83 13.68
N LEU A 241 25.98 -6.57 13.71
CA LEU A 241 25.43 -5.84 12.55
C LEU A 241 26.51 -5.34 11.57
N GLY A 242 27.81 -5.47 11.94
CA GLY A 242 28.94 -4.96 11.15
C GLY A 242 29.06 -3.45 11.16
N ASP A 243 29.58 -2.88 10.07
CA ASP A 243 29.64 -1.43 9.89
C ASP A 243 28.24 -0.87 9.63
N VAL A 244 27.76 -0.09 10.58
CA VAL A 244 26.42 0.54 10.55
C VAL A 244 26.45 2.04 10.18
N THR A 245 27.57 2.54 9.68
CA THR A 245 27.74 3.98 9.31
C THR A 245 26.63 4.45 8.35
N HIS A 246 26.25 3.61 7.39
CA HIS A 246 25.19 3.89 6.43
C HIS A 246 23.87 3.19 6.76
N SER A 247 23.74 2.66 7.98
CA SER A 247 22.54 1.98 8.46
C SER A 247 21.77 2.86 9.43
N VAL A 248 20.44 2.71 9.43
CA VAL A 248 19.56 3.37 10.39
C VAL A 248 19.40 2.58 11.70
N VAL A 249 19.99 1.39 11.80
CA VAL A 249 19.97 0.54 13.01
C VAL A 249 21.41 0.26 13.49
N PRO A 250 21.61 0.02 14.80
CA PRO A 250 20.64 0.08 15.88
C PRO A 250 20.16 1.51 16.13
N LYS A 251 18.92 1.67 16.61
CA LYS A 251 18.37 2.99 16.95
C LYS A 251 18.82 3.39 18.36
N PRO A 252 19.40 4.58 18.56
CA PRO A 252 19.64 5.09 19.90
C PRO A 252 18.33 5.41 20.61
N VAL A 253 18.25 5.05 21.90
CA VAL A 253 17.11 5.34 22.76
C VAL A 253 17.60 5.79 24.11
N LEU A 254 17.16 6.97 24.55
CA LEU A 254 17.37 7.43 25.92
C LEU A 254 16.15 7.09 26.76
N VAL A 255 16.35 6.46 27.91
CA VAL A 255 15.29 6.09 28.83
C VAL A 255 15.46 6.77 30.17
N SER A 256 14.32 7.08 30.82
CA SER A 256 14.28 7.58 32.19
C SER A 256 12.99 7.09 32.86
N GLN A 257 12.90 7.26 34.17
CA GLN A 257 11.73 6.86 34.94
C GLN A 257 10.46 7.54 34.42
N GLY A 258 9.39 6.79 34.28
CA GLY A 258 8.06 7.29 33.95
C GLY A 258 7.31 7.87 35.17
N ASP A 259 6.05 8.23 34.94
CA ASP A 259 5.21 8.88 35.96
C ASP A 259 4.53 7.88 36.91
N GLY A 260 4.67 6.58 36.66
CA GLY A 260 4.07 5.50 37.46
C GLY A 260 4.89 4.22 37.44
N PRO A 261 4.48 3.20 38.22
CA PRO A 261 5.26 1.96 38.39
C PRO A 261 5.39 1.14 37.11
N ASN A 262 4.41 1.23 36.22
CA ASN A 262 4.38 0.53 34.92
C ASN A 262 4.66 1.46 33.76
N SER A 263 5.37 2.57 33.98
CA SER A 263 5.69 3.54 32.94
C SER A 263 7.17 3.84 32.84
N ILE A 264 7.62 4.11 31.61
CA ILE A 264 8.99 4.50 31.27
C ILE A 264 8.96 5.65 30.27
N THR A 265 9.79 6.66 30.50
CA THR A 265 9.96 7.76 29.54
C THR A 265 11.03 7.39 28.52
N SER A 266 10.78 7.68 27.24
CA SER A 266 11.66 7.35 26.14
C SER A 266 11.86 8.53 25.18
N ARG A 267 13.09 8.69 24.71
CA ARG A 267 13.48 9.54 23.58
C ARG A 267 14.14 8.67 22.53
N TYR A 268 13.48 8.51 21.40
CA TYR A 268 13.86 7.60 20.33
C TYR A 268 14.49 8.38 19.16
N PHE A 269 15.66 7.95 18.68
CA PHE A 269 16.39 8.64 17.61
C PHE A 269 16.37 7.86 16.29
N THR A 270 16.38 8.58 15.14
CA THR A 270 16.33 8.04 13.78
C THR A 270 17.55 8.45 12.92
N PRO A 271 18.75 7.91 13.09
CA PRO A 271 19.55 7.93 14.32
C PRO A 271 20.03 9.35 14.70
N HIS A 272 20.05 10.30 13.74
CA HIS A 272 20.60 11.65 13.90
C HIS A 272 19.56 12.71 14.31
N LYS A 273 18.32 12.31 14.50
CA LYS A 273 17.22 13.16 14.96
C LYS A 273 16.35 12.44 15.98
N CYS A 274 15.92 13.16 16.99
CA CYS A 274 14.90 12.68 17.90
C CYS A 274 13.56 12.58 17.18
N HIS A 275 12.87 11.46 17.34
CA HIS A 275 11.53 11.27 16.78
C HIS A 275 10.54 12.19 17.48
N ALA A 276 9.70 12.91 16.73
CA ALA A 276 8.71 13.84 17.29
C ALA A 276 7.72 13.15 18.27
N SER A 277 7.32 11.92 17.96
CA SER A 277 6.56 11.04 18.86
C SER A 277 7.38 9.79 19.20
N HIS A 278 6.93 8.62 18.80
CA HIS A 278 7.69 7.37 18.98
C HIS A 278 7.40 6.36 17.85
N ALA A 279 8.39 5.53 17.50
CA ALA A 279 8.15 4.40 16.61
C ALA A 279 7.49 3.25 17.40
N VAL A 280 6.50 2.56 16.78
CA VAL A 280 5.81 1.40 17.35
C VAL A 280 6.79 0.30 17.74
N THR A 281 7.67 -0.07 16.81
CA THR A 281 8.69 -1.10 17.03
C THR A 281 9.70 -0.69 18.11
N GLY A 282 10.01 0.61 18.21
CA GLY A 282 10.79 1.16 19.29
C GLY A 282 10.09 1.04 20.65
N ALA A 283 8.79 1.33 20.72
CA ALA A 283 8.02 1.20 21.95
C ALA A 283 7.93 -0.27 22.44
N ILE A 284 7.80 -1.22 21.52
CA ILE A 284 7.89 -2.66 21.84
C ILE A 284 9.23 -2.98 22.47
N GLY A 285 10.34 -2.53 21.86
CA GLY A 285 11.68 -2.76 22.38
C GLY A 285 11.91 -2.13 23.76
N VAL A 286 11.41 -0.89 23.99
CA VAL A 286 11.49 -0.22 25.28
C VAL A 286 10.64 -0.95 26.34
N ALA A 287 9.40 -1.32 26.02
CA ALA A 287 8.53 -2.06 26.93
C ALA A 287 9.10 -3.45 27.27
N THR A 288 9.66 -4.15 26.27
CA THR A 288 10.36 -5.42 26.48
C THR A 288 11.57 -5.26 27.41
N ALA A 289 12.42 -4.28 27.17
CA ALA A 289 13.57 -4.04 28.04
C ALA A 289 13.14 -3.62 29.46
N PHE A 290 12.07 -2.82 29.59
CA PHE A 290 11.53 -2.40 30.89
C PHE A 290 10.98 -3.60 31.70
N SER A 291 10.34 -4.57 31.04
CA SER A 291 9.73 -5.73 31.68
C SER A 291 10.76 -6.80 32.10
N LEU A 292 11.98 -6.77 31.52
CA LEU A 292 13.02 -7.74 31.80
C LEU A 292 14.03 -7.20 32.83
N PRO A 293 14.30 -7.91 33.93
CA PRO A 293 15.24 -7.46 34.95
C PRO A 293 16.68 -7.41 34.40
N GLY A 294 17.48 -6.46 34.88
CA GLY A 294 18.90 -6.35 34.55
C GLY A 294 19.20 -5.67 33.22
N THR A 295 18.27 -4.90 32.64
CA THR A 295 18.53 -3.96 31.54
C THR A 295 18.68 -2.53 32.08
N VAL A 296 19.20 -1.59 31.28
CA VAL A 296 19.25 -0.16 31.64
C VAL A 296 17.85 0.46 31.79
N ALA A 297 16.83 -0.17 31.20
CA ALA A 297 15.44 0.23 31.26
C ALA A 297 14.64 -0.46 32.36
N SER A 298 15.21 -1.45 33.08
CA SER A 298 14.49 -2.31 34.03
C SER A 298 13.65 -1.49 35.02
N GLY A 299 12.37 -1.82 35.09
CA GLY A 299 11.45 -1.40 36.15
C GLY A 299 11.53 -2.31 37.37
N ALA A 300 10.45 -2.32 38.15
CA ALA A 300 10.28 -3.31 39.22
C ALA A 300 10.17 -4.74 38.62
N SER A 301 10.63 -5.74 39.38
CA SER A 301 10.48 -7.15 38.96
C SER A 301 9.03 -7.50 38.69
N MET A 302 8.72 -7.97 37.49
CA MET A 302 7.39 -8.35 37.06
C MET A 302 7.21 -9.88 37.19
N LYS A 303 6.00 -10.31 37.53
CA LYS A 303 5.61 -11.72 37.56
C LYS A 303 5.26 -12.22 36.16
N PRO A 304 5.26 -13.54 35.92
CA PRO A 304 4.69 -14.10 34.69
C PRO A 304 3.26 -13.65 34.44
N GLY A 305 2.87 -13.50 33.18
CA GLY A 305 1.56 -13.08 32.74
C GLY A 305 1.56 -11.75 32.00
N ARG A 306 0.36 -11.24 31.71
CA ARG A 306 0.15 -9.99 30.95
C ARG A 306 0.31 -8.75 31.81
N HIS A 307 1.07 -7.79 31.28
CA HIS A 307 1.29 -6.48 31.88
C HIS A 307 1.00 -5.38 30.87
N ASP A 308 0.21 -4.39 31.28
CA ASP A 308 -0.02 -3.18 30.50
C ASP A 308 1.00 -2.12 30.93
N LEU A 309 1.85 -1.71 30.00
CA LEU A 309 2.97 -0.80 30.19
C LEU A 309 2.75 0.48 29.39
N VAL A 310 3.25 1.59 29.91
CA VAL A 310 3.13 2.91 29.29
C VAL A 310 4.52 3.41 28.89
N VAL A 311 4.74 3.64 27.62
CA VAL A 311 5.93 4.29 27.09
C VAL A 311 5.62 5.75 26.79
N LEU A 312 6.10 6.65 27.67
CA LEU A 312 5.94 8.09 27.53
C LEU A 312 6.91 8.65 26.50
N HIS A 313 6.41 9.51 25.61
CA HIS A 313 7.18 10.12 24.54
C HIS A 313 6.82 11.61 24.37
N PRO A 314 7.51 12.41 23.50
CA PRO A 314 7.30 13.85 23.43
C PRO A 314 5.86 14.32 23.20
N GLU A 315 5.05 13.56 22.44
CA GLU A 315 3.68 13.91 22.06
C GLU A 315 2.62 13.16 22.88
N GLY A 316 3.03 12.42 23.94
CA GLY A 316 2.10 11.68 24.80
C GLY A 316 2.62 10.29 25.17
N GLN A 317 1.84 9.24 24.92
CA GLN A 317 2.15 7.87 25.34
C GLN A 317 1.81 6.82 24.30
N ILE A 318 2.42 5.65 24.45
CA ILE A 318 2.05 4.41 23.78
C ILE A 318 1.82 3.35 24.83
N ASP A 319 0.61 2.79 24.87
CA ASP A 319 0.28 1.65 25.70
C ASP A 319 0.72 0.37 24.98
N VAL A 320 1.49 -0.47 25.68
CA VAL A 320 2.02 -1.74 25.19
C VAL A 320 1.68 -2.83 26.19
N ALA A 321 0.91 -3.81 25.78
CA ALA A 321 0.67 -5.02 26.57
C ALA A 321 1.78 -6.03 26.27
N VAL A 322 2.51 -6.48 27.29
CA VAL A 322 3.56 -7.51 27.20
C VAL A 322 3.10 -8.75 27.96
N ASP A 323 3.33 -9.93 27.37
CA ASP A 323 3.09 -11.20 28.04
C ASP A 323 4.42 -11.84 28.41
N LEU A 324 4.65 -12.04 29.71
CA LEU A 324 5.88 -12.57 30.29
C LEU A 324 5.74 -14.03 30.68
N GLN A 325 6.77 -14.80 30.43
CA GLN A 325 6.93 -16.16 30.90
C GLN A 325 8.25 -16.29 31.68
N GLY A 326 8.25 -17.10 32.74
CA GLY A 326 9.41 -17.26 33.62
C GLY A 326 9.57 -16.09 34.61
N GLU A 327 10.54 -16.19 35.51
CA GLU A 327 10.83 -15.20 36.56
C GLU A 327 12.31 -14.82 36.59
N GLY A 328 12.64 -13.62 37.09
CA GLY A 328 14.00 -13.17 37.29
C GLY A 328 14.82 -13.17 35.98
N GLN A 329 16.00 -13.74 36.00
CA GLN A 329 16.89 -13.80 34.82
C GLN A 329 16.37 -14.76 33.72
N GLU A 330 15.48 -15.68 34.06
CA GLU A 330 14.84 -16.62 33.12
C GLU A 330 13.59 -16.00 32.44
N ALA A 331 13.20 -14.78 32.83
CA ALA A 331 12.04 -14.10 32.24
C ALA A 331 12.25 -13.86 30.74
N THR A 332 11.25 -14.23 29.94
CA THR A 332 11.16 -14.03 28.50
C THR A 332 9.84 -13.36 28.14
N VAL A 333 9.81 -12.64 27.03
CA VAL A 333 8.59 -12.03 26.48
C VAL A 333 8.05 -12.93 25.36
N GLN A 334 6.77 -13.32 25.49
CA GLN A 334 6.09 -14.19 24.53
C GLN A 334 5.37 -13.41 23.45
N SER A 335 4.78 -12.27 23.79
CA SER A 335 4.12 -11.39 22.83
C SER A 335 4.11 -9.94 23.32
N ALA A 336 4.00 -9.02 22.38
CA ALA A 336 3.74 -7.62 22.67
C ALA A 336 2.64 -7.10 21.73
N ALA A 337 1.61 -6.52 22.33
CA ALA A 337 0.44 -6.02 21.61
C ALA A 337 0.21 -4.53 21.89
N LEU A 338 -0.27 -3.82 20.88
CA LEU A 338 -0.62 -2.40 21.01
C LEU A 338 -1.75 -2.01 20.06
N VAL A 339 -2.44 -0.94 20.39
CA VAL A 339 -3.53 -0.38 19.58
C VAL A 339 -2.99 0.76 18.71
N ARG A 340 -3.41 0.77 17.46
CA ARG A 340 -3.24 1.87 16.51
C ARG A 340 -4.57 2.26 15.89
N THR A 341 -4.58 3.35 15.13
CA THR A 341 -5.73 3.76 14.34
C THR A 341 -5.30 4.05 12.92
N VAL A 342 -6.21 3.86 11.98
CA VAL A 342 -5.93 4.00 10.55
C VAL A 342 -7.02 4.85 9.91
N ARG A 343 -6.68 5.57 8.85
CA ARG A 343 -7.65 6.29 8.02
C ARG A 343 -7.28 6.16 6.55
N LYS A 344 -8.21 5.70 5.74
CA LYS A 344 -8.10 5.80 4.29
C LYS A 344 -8.37 7.24 3.87
N ILE A 345 -7.39 7.90 3.23
CA ILE A 345 -7.47 9.31 2.86
C ILE A 345 -7.98 9.44 1.43
N MET A 346 -7.41 8.69 0.50
CA MET A 346 -7.84 8.65 -0.90
C MET A 346 -7.47 7.33 -1.56
N GLN A 347 -8.16 7.02 -2.63
CA GLN A 347 -7.83 5.94 -3.57
C GLN A 347 -7.96 6.49 -4.99
N GLY A 348 -7.01 6.17 -5.85
CA GLY A 348 -7.00 6.67 -7.21
C GLY A 348 -5.82 6.18 -8.03
N ILE A 349 -5.51 6.90 -9.08
CA ILE A 349 -4.37 6.65 -9.95
C ILE A 349 -3.31 7.72 -9.69
N LEU A 350 -2.10 7.27 -9.42
CA LEU A 350 -0.92 8.13 -9.31
C LEU A 350 -0.21 8.19 -10.67
N HIS A 351 0.05 9.41 -11.13
CA HIS A 351 0.83 9.66 -12.33
C HIS A 351 2.28 9.95 -11.93
N LEU A 352 3.20 9.10 -12.37
CA LEU A 352 4.62 9.29 -12.09
C LEU A 352 5.24 10.23 -13.14
N PRO A 353 6.18 11.11 -12.74
CA PRO A 353 6.90 11.97 -13.68
C PRO A 353 7.68 11.17 -14.73
N ASP A 354 7.80 11.73 -15.93
CA ASP A 354 8.50 11.07 -17.07
C ASP A 354 9.98 10.77 -16.75
N TYR A 355 10.62 11.52 -15.86
CA TYR A 355 12.02 11.28 -15.48
C TYR A 355 12.21 10.00 -14.66
N VAL A 356 11.16 9.47 -14.04
CA VAL A 356 11.21 8.20 -13.29
C VAL A 356 11.44 7.02 -14.23
N PHE A 357 10.77 7.06 -15.37
CA PHE A 357 10.95 6.12 -16.47
C PHE A 357 11.04 6.96 -17.76
N PRO A 358 12.21 7.55 -18.03
CA PRO A 358 12.37 8.36 -19.24
C PRO A 358 11.99 7.53 -20.46
N PRO A 359 11.32 8.13 -21.44
CA PRO A 359 11.06 7.45 -22.69
C PRO A 359 12.41 6.95 -23.23
N VAL A 360 12.47 5.67 -23.58
CA VAL A 360 13.67 5.09 -24.18
C VAL A 360 13.98 5.91 -25.41
N SER A 361 15.00 6.74 -25.37
CA SER A 361 15.57 7.35 -26.58
C SER A 361 16.17 6.21 -27.39
N LEU A 362 15.54 5.91 -28.49
CA LEU A 362 16.11 5.00 -29.50
C LEU A 362 17.22 5.75 -30.26
N ASP A 363 18.24 6.21 -29.53
CA ASP A 363 19.48 6.62 -30.19
C ASP A 363 20.21 5.35 -30.62
N SER A 364 20.33 5.24 -31.90
CA SER A 364 21.16 4.26 -32.58
C SER A 364 22.62 4.44 -32.17
N ASP A 365 23.09 3.70 -31.18
CA ASP A 365 24.46 3.19 -31.08
C ASP A 365 24.71 2.62 -29.68
N ALA A 366 24.60 1.31 -29.57
CA ALA A 366 25.47 0.49 -28.72
C ALA A 366 25.06 -0.97 -28.84
N GLY A 367 25.89 -1.73 -29.52
CA GLY A 367 25.79 -3.19 -29.52
C GLY A 367 25.93 -3.75 -28.13
N ALA A 368 24.81 -4.21 -27.58
CA ALA A 368 24.78 -5.16 -26.49
C ALA A 368 23.67 -6.17 -26.77
N SER A 369 24.08 -7.36 -27.11
CA SER A 369 23.24 -8.52 -27.40
C SER A 369 22.38 -8.88 -26.21
N SER A 370 21.09 -8.53 -26.27
CA SER A 370 20.04 -9.17 -25.44
C SER A 370 19.60 -10.46 -26.15
N PRO A 371 19.49 -11.58 -25.45
CA PRO A 371 19.04 -12.82 -26.06
C PRO A 371 17.55 -12.75 -26.35
N GLY A 372 17.18 -12.80 -27.66
CA GLY A 372 15.85 -13.23 -28.05
C GLY A 372 14.92 -12.23 -28.75
N ARG A 373 15.36 -11.05 -29.22
CA ARG A 373 14.53 -10.26 -30.15
C ARG A 373 14.75 -10.81 -31.59
N ARG A 374 13.79 -11.63 -32.03
CA ARG A 374 13.65 -11.92 -33.47
C ARG A 374 13.33 -10.60 -34.18
N PRO A 375 14.03 -10.21 -35.24
CA PRO A 375 13.67 -9.02 -36.01
C PRO A 375 12.24 -9.17 -36.52
N LEU A 376 11.39 -8.13 -36.32
CA LEU A 376 10.08 -8.08 -36.97
C LEU A 376 10.30 -8.11 -38.50
N SER A 377 9.44 -8.84 -39.20
CA SER A 377 9.47 -8.87 -40.66
C SER A 377 9.06 -7.51 -41.23
N LYS A 378 9.24 -7.30 -42.55
CA LYS A 378 8.84 -6.04 -43.20
C LYS A 378 7.32 -5.90 -43.42
N ASP A 379 6.54 -6.86 -42.92
CA ASP A 379 5.09 -6.90 -43.11
C ASP A 379 4.37 -5.94 -42.16
N ASP A 380 3.18 -5.49 -42.55
CA ASP A 380 2.36 -4.57 -41.76
C ASP A 380 1.89 -5.22 -40.43
N ILE A 381 1.80 -4.43 -39.36
CA ILE A 381 1.24 -4.85 -38.10
C ILE A 381 -0.26 -4.50 -38.06
N HIS A 382 -1.10 -5.48 -37.81
CA HIS A 382 -2.55 -5.32 -37.71
C HIS A 382 -2.99 -5.26 -36.26
N ILE A 383 -3.65 -4.16 -35.87
CA ILE A 383 -4.35 -4.05 -34.59
C ILE A 383 -5.84 -4.32 -34.84
N ILE A 384 -6.29 -5.49 -34.39
CA ILE A 384 -7.67 -5.91 -34.52
C ILE A 384 -8.50 -5.31 -33.39
N VAL A 385 -9.47 -4.47 -33.75
CA VAL A 385 -10.34 -3.76 -32.82
C VAL A 385 -11.72 -4.44 -32.77
N PRO A 386 -12.18 -4.90 -31.58
CA PRO A 386 -13.39 -5.69 -31.44
C PRO A 386 -14.69 -4.88 -31.47
N THR A 387 -14.62 -3.62 -31.80
CA THR A 387 -15.76 -2.69 -31.86
C THR A 387 -15.86 -1.98 -33.20
N SER A 388 -17.03 -1.39 -33.47
CA SER A 388 -17.26 -0.65 -34.72
C SER A 388 -16.32 0.57 -34.83
N THR A 389 -16.05 0.96 -36.06
CA THR A 389 -15.29 2.18 -36.38
C THR A 389 -15.98 3.42 -35.76
N GLY A 390 -15.17 4.32 -35.20
CA GLY A 390 -15.62 5.54 -34.51
C GLY A 390 -16.00 5.34 -33.04
N GLY A 391 -15.99 4.12 -32.52
CA GLY A 391 -16.15 3.82 -31.10
C GLY A 391 -14.90 4.20 -30.26
N GLY A 392 -15.02 4.14 -28.93
CA GLY A 392 -13.94 4.48 -28.03
C GLY A 392 -12.67 3.66 -28.24
N ASN A 393 -12.80 2.34 -28.39
CA ASN A 393 -11.67 1.44 -28.65
C ASN A 393 -10.99 1.75 -29.99
N ASP A 394 -11.78 2.04 -31.05
CA ASP A 394 -11.26 2.41 -32.37
C ASP A 394 -10.48 3.75 -32.31
N THR A 395 -11.04 4.74 -31.61
CA THR A 395 -10.38 6.04 -31.42
C THR A 395 -9.05 5.90 -30.67
N MET A 396 -9.02 5.09 -29.61
CA MET A 396 -7.80 4.81 -28.86
C MET A 396 -6.77 4.05 -29.71
N ALA A 397 -7.20 3.00 -30.42
CA ALA A 397 -6.32 2.23 -31.30
C ALA A 397 -5.70 3.11 -32.39
N ARG A 398 -6.50 3.95 -33.08
CA ARG A 398 -5.97 4.87 -34.11
C ARG A 398 -5.07 5.96 -33.54
N THR A 399 -5.31 6.39 -32.30
CA THR A 399 -4.41 7.33 -31.64
C THR A 399 -3.06 6.68 -31.33
N LEU A 400 -3.07 5.44 -30.87
CA LEU A 400 -1.88 4.64 -30.63
C LEU A 400 -1.08 4.40 -31.93
N THR A 401 -1.74 3.97 -33.01
CA THR A 401 -1.07 3.60 -34.29
C THR A 401 -0.34 4.78 -34.91
N ARG A 402 -0.83 6.02 -34.76
CA ARG A 402 -0.14 7.22 -35.29
C ARG A 402 1.26 7.40 -34.73
N LYS A 403 1.52 6.94 -33.50
CA LYS A 403 2.84 7.01 -32.86
C LYS A 403 3.59 5.69 -32.95
N LEU A 404 2.90 4.58 -32.94
CA LEU A 404 3.51 3.25 -32.92
C LEU A 404 4.20 2.92 -34.23
N GLY A 405 3.59 3.25 -35.39
CA GLY A 405 4.17 2.99 -36.72
C GLY A 405 5.56 3.59 -36.89
N PRO A 406 5.74 4.92 -36.68
CA PRO A 406 7.06 5.55 -36.76
C PRO A 406 8.08 4.98 -35.78
N LEU A 407 7.66 4.59 -34.56
CA LEU A 407 8.55 4.04 -33.55
C LEU A 407 9.02 2.62 -33.87
N LEU A 408 8.19 1.82 -34.53
CA LEU A 408 8.52 0.43 -34.89
C LEU A 408 9.19 0.34 -36.28
N GLY A 409 9.12 1.40 -37.11
CA GLY A 409 9.57 1.37 -38.50
C GLY A 409 8.67 0.49 -39.37
N HIS A 410 7.44 0.22 -38.96
CA HIS A 410 6.45 -0.61 -39.64
C HIS A 410 5.15 0.15 -39.86
N SER A 411 4.43 -0.21 -40.92
CA SER A 411 3.04 0.21 -41.10
C SER A 411 2.17 -0.48 -40.03
N VAL A 412 1.35 0.29 -39.28
CA VAL A 412 0.44 -0.24 -38.30
C VAL A 412 -0.98 0.09 -38.72
N VAL A 413 -1.76 -0.93 -39.03
CA VAL A 413 -3.13 -0.82 -39.57
C VAL A 413 -4.17 -1.20 -38.51
N VAL A 414 -5.20 -0.40 -38.38
CA VAL A 414 -6.37 -0.72 -37.54
C VAL A 414 -7.42 -1.43 -38.37
N ASP A 415 -7.77 -2.66 -37.99
CA ASP A 415 -8.83 -3.49 -38.59
C ASP A 415 -9.97 -3.71 -37.58
N ASN A 416 -11.15 -3.16 -37.87
CA ASN A 416 -12.32 -3.28 -37.00
C ASN A 416 -13.10 -4.55 -37.33
N ARG A 417 -13.20 -5.47 -36.37
CA ARG A 417 -13.99 -6.71 -36.46
C ARG A 417 -15.03 -6.77 -35.34
N ALA A 418 -16.07 -5.95 -35.49
CA ALA A 418 -17.16 -5.89 -34.54
C ALA A 418 -18.07 -7.12 -34.61
N GLY A 419 -18.68 -7.46 -33.50
CA GLY A 419 -19.71 -8.51 -33.40
C GLY A 419 -19.53 -9.44 -32.21
N ALA A 420 -20.61 -10.05 -31.75
CA ALA A 420 -20.66 -10.94 -30.60
C ALA A 420 -19.92 -10.39 -29.37
N ASN A 421 -20.13 -9.10 -29.05
CA ASN A 421 -19.43 -8.37 -27.98
C ASN A 421 -17.90 -8.50 -28.03
N GLY A 422 -17.33 -8.55 -29.26
CA GLY A 422 -15.88 -8.65 -29.50
C GLY A 422 -15.34 -10.08 -29.60
N ALA A 423 -16.15 -11.11 -29.45
CA ALA A 423 -15.69 -12.49 -29.58
C ALA A 423 -15.14 -12.80 -30.98
N ILE A 424 -15.73 -12.26 -32.05
CA ILE A 424 -15.26 -12.45 -33.43
C ILE A 424 -13.82 -11.97 -33.62
N ALA A 425 -13.49 -10.80 -33.08
CA ALA A 425 -12.14 -10.25 -33.14
C ALA A 425 -11.15 -11.12 -32.34
N SER A 426 -11.56 -11.56 -31.15
CA SER A 426 -10.74 -12.38 -30.27
C SER A 426 -10.46 -13.76 -30.87
N GLU A 427 -11.46 -14.42 -31.43
CA GLU A 427 -11.30 -15.70 -32.15
C GLU A 427 -10.34 -15.57 -33.34
N TYR A 428 -10.44 -14.46 -34.08
CA TYR A 428 -9.55 -14.21 -35.21
C TYR A 428 -8.09 -14.09 -34.78
N VAL A 429 -7.81 -13.34 -33.70
CA VAL A 429 -6.44 -13.14 -33.23
C VAL A 429 -5.91 -14.40 -32.54
N ALA A 430 -6.74 -15.13 -31.78
CA ALA A 430 -6.34 -16.41 -31.18
C ALA A 430 -5.93 -17.47 -32.22
N ALA A 431 -6.54 -17.43 -33.42
CA ALA A 431 -6.19 -18.31 -34.53
C ALA A 431 -5.04 -17.79 -35.43
N ALA A 432 -4.55 -16.56 -35.21
CA ALA A 432 -3.48 -15.98 -36.00
C ALA A 432 -2.11 -16.55 -35.61
N GLN A 433 -1.11 -16.40 -36.51
CA GLN A 433 0.27 -16.79 -36.18
C GLN A 433 0.83 -15.91 -35.06
N PRO A 434 1.49 -16.51 -34.04
CA PRO A 434 2.04 -15.76 -32.89
C PRO A 434 3.38 -15.09 -33.24
N ASP A 435 3.43 -14.34 -34.33
CA ASP A 435 4.63 -13.69 -34.86
C ASP A 435 4.76 -12.21 -34.49
N GLY A 436 3.75 -11.65 -33.78
CA GLY A 436 3.72 -10.26 -33.37
C GLY A 436 3.11 -9.29 -34.38
N HIS A 437 2.63 -9.78 -35.56
CA HIS A 437 2.02 -8.95 -36.59
C HIS A 437 0.52 -8.81 -36.49
N THR A 438 -0.16 -9.68 -35.71
CA THR A 438 -1.60 -9.60 -35.46
C THR A 438 -1.85 -9.42 -33.98
N LEU A 439 -2.31 -8.24 -33.59
CA LEU A 439 -2.50 -7.84 -32.19
C LEU A 439 -3.98 -7.58 -31.92
N LEU A 440 -4.48 -8.00 -30.73
CA LEU A 440 -5.82 -7.69 -30.28
C LEU A 440 -5.85 -6.43 -29.43
N PHE A 441 -6.74 -5.50 -29.74
CA PHE A 441 -7.14 -4.45 -28.82
C PHE A 441 -8.16 -5.00 -27.84
N GLY A 442 -7.69 -5.82 -26.87
CA GLY A 442 -8.54 -6.47 -25.88
C GLY A 442 -9.17 -5.46 -24.91
N TYR A 443 -10.35 -5.80 -24.40
CA TYR A 443 -11.01 -5.01 -23.35
C TYR A 443 -11.84 -5.93 -22.45
N ILE A 444 -12.45 -5.37 -21.42
CA ILE A 444 -13.15 -6.16 -20.39
C ILE A 444 -14.24 -7.11 -20.95
N ALA A 445 -14.92 -6.73 -22.04
CA ALA A 445 -15.92 -7.62 -22.62
C ALA A 445 -15.29 -8.88 -23.22
N THR A 446 -14.16 -8.77 -23.92
CA THR A 446 -13.50 -9.90 -24.58
C THR A 446 -12.86 -10.89 -23.60
N HIS A 447 -12.30 -10.40 -22.48
CA HIS A 447 -11.50 -11.21 -21.56
C HIS A 447 -12.16 -11.42 -20.18
N GLY A 448 -13.15 -10.60 -19.80
CA GLY A 448 -13.81 -10.71 -18.51
C GLY A 448 -15.29 -11.10 -18.60
N ILE A 449 -16.06 -10.41 -19.47
CA ILE A 449 -17.52 -10.58 -19.52
C ILE A 449 -17.93 -11.81 -20.36
N ASN A 450 -17.44 -11.90 -21.59
CA ASN A 450 -17.80 -12.99 -22.50
C ASN A 450 -17.48 -14.38 -21.92
N PRO A 451 -16.34 -14.62 -21.25
CA PRO A 451 -16.06 -15.92 -20.63
C PRO A 451 -17.08 -16.34 -19.58
N ALA A 452 -17.69 -15.35 -18.89
CA ALA A 452 -18.71 -15.60 -17.87
C ALA A 452 -20.13 -15.82 -18.45
N LEU A 453 -20.38 -15.33 -19.67
CA LEU A 453 -21.73 -15.34 -20.26
C LEU A 453 -21.95 -16.46 -21.26
N GLN A 454 -20.92 -16.88 -21.97
CA GLN A 454 -21.08 -17.81 -23.09
C GLN A 454 -19.86 -18.72 -23.27
N LYS A 455 -20.08 -19.84 -23.96
CA LYS A 455 -19.00 -20.74 -24.36
C LYS A 455 -18.25 -20.10 -25.54
N LEU A 456 -16.97 -19.78 -25.32
CA LEU A 456 -16.09 -19.17 -26.32
C LEU A 456 -15.34 -20.24 -27.12
N ARG A 457 -14.83 -19.84 -28.29
CA ARG A 457 -13.90 -20.63 -29.13
C ARG A 457 -12.45 -20.24 -28.92
N TYR A 458 -12.17 -19.44 -27.90
CA TYR A 458 -10.84 -19.05 -27.46
C TYR A 458 -10.76 -19.08 -25.93
N ASP A 459 -9.58 -19.33 -25.41
CA ASP A 459 -9.28 -19.16 -24.00
C ASP A 459 -8.75 -17.72 -23.77
N PRO A 460 -9.44 -16.90 -22.94
CA PRO A 460 -9.07 -15.50 -22.75
C PRO A 460 -7.70 -15.28 -22.09
N VAL A 461 -7.11 -16.31 -21.51
CA VAL A 461 -5.82 -16.25 -20.83
C VAL A 461 -4.75 -17.03 -21.59
N ALA A 462 -5.04 -18.28 -21.99
CA ALA A 462 -4.05 -19.18 -22.60
C ALA A 462 -3.71 -18.84 -24.06
N ASP A 463 -4.68 -18.31 -24.83
CA ASP A 463 -4.50 -18.04 -26.25
C ASP A 463 -3.89 -16.64 -26.55
N PHE A 464 -3.59 -15.85 -25.50
CA PHE A 464 -3.07 -14.49 -25.67
C PHE A 464 -1.84 -14.23 -24.82
N ALA A 465 -0.84 -13.57 -25.42
CA ALA A 465 0.30 -13.01 -24.70
C ALA A 465 0.02 -11.53 -24.41
N PRO A 466 -0.18 -11.09 -23.15
CA PRO A 466 -0.44 -9.70 -22.83
C PRO A 466 0.78 -8.83 -23.09
N ILE A 467 0.58 -7.71 -23.82
CA ILE A 467 1.65 -6.78 -24.17
C ILE A 467 1.66 -5.60 -23.20
N GLY A 468 0.51 -5.00 -22.93
CA GLY A 468 0.41 -3.85 -22.04
C GLY A 468 -0.99 -3.27 -21.95
N LEU A 469 -1.22 -2.49 -20.89
CA LEU A 469 -2.45 -1.76 -20.68
C LEU A 469 -2.38 -0.41 -21.40
N ILE A 470 -3.32 -0.16 -22.33
CA ILE A 470 -3.36 1.08 -23.13
C ILE A 470 -4.03 2.22 -22.35
N GLY A 471 -5.06 1.93 -21.57
CA GLY A 471 -5.77 2.93 -20.79
C GLY A 471 -7.06 2.42 -20.17
N TYR A 472 -7.70 3.30 -19.40
CA TYR A 472 -9.00 3.07 -18.77
C TYR A 472 -10.03 4.02 -19.35
N SER A 473 -11.24 3.52 -19.59
CA SER A 473 -12.40 4.33 -19.97
C SER A 473 -13.49 4.16 -18.92
N PRO A 474 -13.74 5.15 -18.06
CA PRO A 474 -14.78 5.05 -17.05
C PRO A 474 -16.17 5.04 -17.69
N THR A 475 -17.09 4.28 -17.11
CA THR A 475 -18.52 4.36 -17.44
C THR A 475 -19.16 5.46 -16.62
N LEU A 476 -19.85 6.41 -17.29
CA LEU A 476 -20.52 7.52 -16.64
C LEU A 476 -22.03 7.27 -16.61
N LEU A 477 -22.66 7.53 -15.46
CA LEU A 477 -24.10 7.65 -15.33
C LEU A 477 -24.53 9.05 -15.73
N VAL A 478 -25.32 9.16 -16.78
CA VAL A 478 -25.86 10.44 -17.26
C VAL A 478 -27.38 10.39 -17.32
N VAL A 479 -28.00 11.54 -17.07
CA VAL A 479 -29.44 11.73 -17.15
C VAL A 479 -29.74 12.97 -18.01
N PRO A 480 -30.94 13.05 -18.62
CA PRO A 480 -31.37 14.26 -19.32
C PRO A 480 -31.30 15.49 -18.39
N ALA A 481 -30.91 16.65 -18.94
CA ALA A 481 -30.73 17.88 -18.17
C ALA A 481 -32.04 18.39 -17.58
N GLU A 482 -33.17 18.01 -18.18
CA GLU A 482 -34.53 18.37 -17.78
C GLU A 482 -34.99 17.60 -16.53
N LEU A 483 -34.36 16.51 -16.19
CA LEU A 483 -34.68 15.79 -14.96
C LEU A 483 -34.30 16.63 -13.72
N PRO A 484 -35.22 16.72 -12.73
CA PRO A 484 -35.01 17.57 -11.55
C PRO A 484 -34.09 16.87 -10.50
N VAL A 485 -32.98 16.31 -10.96
CA VAL A 485 -32.01 15.60 -10.10
C VAL A 485 -30.59 16.11 -10.35
N ARG A 486 -29.80 16.24 -9.28
CA ARG A 486 -28.41 16.75 -9.34
C ARG A 486 -27.41 15.82 -8.64
N SER A 487 -27.90 14.75 -8.01
CA SER A 487 -27.08 13.75 -7.34
C SER A 487 -27.63 12.34 -7.58
N VAL A 488 -26.81 11.32 -7.27
CA VAL A 488 -27.24 9.91 -7.35
C VAL A 488 -28.37 9.64 -6.34
N ASP A 489 -28.30 10.20 -5.14
CA ASP A 489 -29.32 10.04 -4.10
C ASP A 489 -30.65 10.64 -4.52
N GLU A 490 -30.65 11.83 -5.15
CA GLU A 490 -31.85 12.44 -5.71
C GLU A 490 -32.41 11.62 -6.86
N LEU A 491 -31.57 11.05 -7.71
CA LEU A 491 -31.99 10.13 -8.77
C LEU A 491 -32.65 8.89 -8.19
N ILE A 492 -32.07 8.27 -7.18
CA ILE A 492 -32.61 7.09 -6.49
C ILE A 492 -33.98 7.42 -5.89
N LYS A 493 -34.11 8.55 -5.20
CA LYS A 493 -35.38 9.00 -4.64
C LYS A 493 -36.42 9.22 -5.74
N TRP A 494 -36.06 9.93 -6.81
CA TRP A 494 -36.94 10.19 -7.96
C TRP A 494 -37.38 8.88 -8.64
N LEU A 495 -36.47 7.90 -8.82
CA LEU A 495 -36.78 6.59 -9.38
C LEU A 495 -37.79 5.82 -8.52
N ARG A 496 -37.69 5.89 -7.20
CA ARG A 496 -38.61 5.23 -6.26
C ARG A 496 -40.00 5.87 -6.21
N GLU A 497 -40.07 7.18 -6.41
CA GLU A 497 -41.31 7.95 -6.39
C GLU A 497 -42.01 7.95 -7.77
N SER A 498 -41.29 7.60 -8.83
CA SER A 498 -41.82 7.61 -10.19
C SER A 498 -42.69 6.38 -10.47
N HIS A 499 -43.93 6.60 -10.92
CA HIS A 499 -44.82 5.55 -11.38
C HIS A 499 -44.73 5.28 -12.91
N ALA A 500 -43.81 5.96 -13.59
CA ALA A 500 -43.62 5.82 -15.03
C ALA A 500 -42.81 4.57 -15.39
N ARG A 501 -43.05 4.01 -16.57
CA ARG A 501 -42.15 2.99 -17.14
C ARG A 501 -40.87 3.68 -17.59
N LEU A 502 -39.79 3.42 -16.88
CA LEU A 502 -38.48 3.99 -17.14
C LEU A 502 -37.63 3.04 -17.97
N SER A 503 -36.76 3.59 -18.79
CA SER A 503 -35.78 2.82 -19.55
C SER A 503 -34.41 3.49 -19.48
N TYR A 504 -33.36 2.68 -19.61
CA TYR A 504 -32.01 3.17 -19.78
C TYR A 504 -31.43 2.76 -21.13
N ALA A 505 -30.44 3.49 -21.62
CA ALA A 505 -29.74 3.17 -22.86
C ALA A 505 -28.39 2.51 -22.54
N SER A 506 -28.02 1.49 -23.30
CA SER A 506 -26.72 0.84 -23.26
C SER A 506 -26.18 0.58 -24.66
N ALA A 507 -24.92 0.22 -24.79
CA ALA A 507 -24.29 -0.11 -26.07
C ALA A 507 -24.63 -1.53 -26.59
N GLY A 508 -25.49 -2.26 -25.89
CA GLY A 508 -25.93 -3.62 -26.23
C GLY A 508 -25.86 -4.55 -25.04
N GLU A 509 -26.50 -5.71 -25.18
CA GLU A 509 -26.50 -6.77 -24.18
C GLU A 509 -25.07 -7.30 -23.95
N GLY A 510 -24.71 -7.56 -22.69
CA GLY A 510 -23.38 -8.03 -22.32
C GLY A 510 -22.28 -6.97 -22.34
N THR A 511 -22.62 -5.70 -22.67
CA THR A 511 -21.62 -4.60 -22.62
C THR A 511 -21.46 -4.04 -21.22
N VAL A 512 -20.34 -3.33 -20.97
CA VAL A 512 -20.07 -2.70 -19.67
C VAL A 512 -21.18 -1.75 -19.22
N PRO A 513 -21.71 -0.85 -20.08
CA PRO A 513 -22.84 -0.01 -19.71
C PRO A 513 -24.10 -0.78 -19.34
N HIS A 514 -24.35 -1.94 -19.98
CA HIS A 514 -25.46 -2.82 -19.63
C HIS A 514 -25.29 -3.38 -18.21
N PHE A 515 -24.13 -3.96 -17.90
CA PHE A 515 -23.84 -4.49 -16.56
C PHE A 515 -23.83 -3.40 -15.48
N ALA A 516 -23.28 -2.23 -15.77
CA ALA A 516 -23.28 -1.12 -14.82
C ALA A 516 -24.72 -0.68 -14.48
N ALA A 517 -25.61 -0.63 -15.47
CA ALA A 517 -27.01 -0.27 -15.25
C ALA A 517 -27.77 -1.39 -14.52
N GLU A 518 -27.53 -2.67 -14.84
CA GLU A 518 -28.16 -3.78 -14.12
C GLU A 518 -27.68 -3.87 -12.67
N LEU A 519 -26.38 -3.62 -12.39
CA LEU A 519 -25.86 -3.53 -11.03
C LEU A 519 -26.50 -2.37 -10.27
N PHE A 520 -26.65 -1.21 -10.91
CA PHE A 520 -27.35 -0.05 -10.34
C PHE A 520 -28.80 -0.42 -10.02
N ASN A 521 -29.53 -1.06 -10.96
CA ASN A 521 -30.89 -1.53 -10.75
C ASN A 521 -30.99 -2.47 -9.55
N GLN A 522 -30.15 -3.49 -9.47
CA GLN A 522 -30.13 -4.43 -8.35
C GLN A 522 -29.86 -3.73 -7.02
N THR A 523 -28.94 -2.78 -6.99
CA THR A 523 -28.59 -2.04 -5.76
C THR A 523 -29.71 -1.11 -5.30
N VAL A 524 -30.44 -0.50 -6.24
CA VAL A 524 -31.47 0.53 -5.95
C VAL A 524 -32.84 -0.09 -5.74
N VAL A 525 -33.19 -1.16 -6.48
CA VAL A 525 -34.54 -1.73 -6.53
C VAL A 525 -34.74 -2.84 -5.50
N THR A 526 -33.70 -3.56 -5.07
CA THR A 526 -33.80 -4.67 -4.11
C THR A 526 -34.17 -4.27 -2.69
N SER A 527 -34.27 -2.98 -2.37
CA SER A 527 -34.59 -2.54 -1.01
C SER A 527 -36.07 -2.26 -0.73
N THR A 528 -36.99 -2.32 -1.72
CA THR A 528 -38.43 -2.19 -1.46
C THR A 528 -39.30 -2.71 -2.63
N SER A 529 -40.38 -3.40 -2.27
CA SER A 529 -41.47 -3.87 -3.13
C SER A 529 -42.15 -2.72 -3.88
N THR A 530 -41.72 -2.34 -5.06
CA THR A 530 -42.49 -1.49 -5.96
C THR A 530 -42.07 -1.69 -7.43
N ASN A 531 -43.05 -1.66 -8.31
CA ASN A 531 -43.09 -2.00 -9.72
C ASN A 531 -42.25 -1.14 -10.68
N CYS A 532 -41.09 -0.64 -10.28
CA CYS A 532 -40.22 0.13 -11.16
C CYS A 532 -39.09 -0.76 -11.72
N THR A 533 -39.30 -1.27 -12.93
CA THR A 533 -38.29 -1.99 -13.68
C THR A 533 -37.75 -1.07 -14.77
N LEU A 534 -36.50 -0.64 -14.66
CA LEU A 534 -35.81 0.02 -15.77
C LEU A 534 -35.55 -1.02 -16.87
N ARG A 535 -36.10 -0.80 -18.07
CA ARG A 535 -35.87 -1.67 -19.22
C ARG A 535 -34.74 -1.12 -20.09
N ALA A 536 -33.81 -1.97 -20.52
CA ALA A 536 -32.77 -1.60 -21.46
C ALA A 536 -33.36 -1.21 -22.83
N LYS A 537 -33.00 -0.04 -23.33
CA LYS A 537 -33.11 0.32 -24.74
C LYS A 537 -31.72 0.36 -25.35
N PHE A 538 -31.51 -0.42 -26.40
CA PHE A 538 -30.24 -0.42 -27.13
C PHE A 538 -30.24 0.78 -28.10
N VAL A 539 -29.41 1.75 -27.83
CA VAL A 539 -29.24 2.96 -28.67
C VAL A 539 -27.79 3.09 -29.07
N SER A 540 -27.52 3.04 -30.35
CA SER A 540 -26.22 3.34 -30.92
C SER A 540 -26.07 4.86 -31.06
N TYR A 541 -25.45 5.51 -30.07
CA TYR A 541 -25.04 6.91 -30.19
C TYR A 541 -23.53 7.01 -30.34
N PRO A 542 -23.02 7.82 -31.25
CA PRO A 542 -21.58 8.08 -31.38
C PRO A 542 -21.14 9.07 -30.30
N PHE A 543 -20.83 8.59 -29.11
CA PHE A 543 -20.19 9.43 -28.10
C PHE A 543 -18.68 9.45 -28.32
N LYS A 544 -18.12 10.64 -28.44
CA LYS A 544 -16.71 10.89 -28.71
C LYS A 544 -15.79 10.51 -27.54
N TYR A 545 -16.32 10.39 -26.32
CA TYR A 545 -15.58 10.06 -25.09
C TYR A 545 -16.49 9.31 -24.10
N GLY A 546 -16.22 8.02 -23.86
CA GLY A 546 -16.83 7.23 -22.80
C GLY A 546 -18.19 6.60 -23.16
N PHE A 547 -18.53 5.47 -22.49
CA PHE A 547 -19.85 4.85 -22.56
C PHE A 547 -20.75 5.49 -21.49
N ALA A 548 -21.90 5.99 -21.89
CA ALA A 548 -22.88 6.61 -21.01
C ALA A 548 -24.07 5.68 -20.78
N VAL A 549 -24.56 5.60 -19.55
CA VAL A 549 -25.89 5.08 -19.23
C VAL A 549 -26.86 6.25 -19.24
N ILE A 550 -27.80 6.28 -20.19
CA ILE A 550 -28.79 7.33 -20.32
C ILE A 550 -30.13 6.78 -19.80
N ILE A 551 -30.71 7.47 -18.82
CA ILE A 551 -32.05 7.18 -18.31
C ILE A 551 -33.04 8.14 -18.97
N GLN A 552 -34.01 7.58 -19.70
CA GLN A 552 -35.06 8.36 -20.36
C GLN A 552 -36.45 7.87 -19.92
N ALA A 553 -37.31 8.81 -19.55
CA ALA A 553 -38.74 8.52 -19.35
C ALA A 553 -39.43 8.33 -20.71
N THR A 554 -40.18 7.25 -20.86
CA THR A 554 -41.08 7.05 -22.02
C THR A 554 -42.49 7.43 -21.64
N HIS A 555 -43.08 8.39 -22.39
CA HIS A 555 -44.52 8.74 -22.29
C HIS A 555 -45.43 7.55 -22.61
#